data_31894024f6b3f5aca6ce86c6dc6122b4
#
_entry.id   31894024f6b3f5aca6ce86c6dc6122b4
#
_cell.length_a   1.000
_cell.length_b   1.000
_cell.length_c   1.000
_cell.angle_alpha   90.00
_cell.angle_beta   90.00
_cell.angle_gamma   90.00
#
_symmetry.space_group_name_H-M   'P 1'
#
loop_
_entity.id
_entity.type
_entity.pdbx_description
1 polymer ?
#
loop_
_entity_poly.entity_id
_entity_poly.type
_entity_poly.pdbx_seq_one_letter_code
_entity_poly.pdbx_strand_id
1 'polypeptide(L)'
;DPKYVEKTLSNYFDPKVGDDVELFCDINYHEGIILKHSETGQELFLCHGHQADWWNYLFWRWSRFMVRILWKPLNVMGIADPTSPAKNYKELIKVERRTKKWITENNNLITVTGHTHRPRFPEPGDIAFFNDGSCVHPRSITGLEIENGSISLIKWQIVTTEDGTLKIDRFLLEGPTPLIDYKTE
;
A
#
# COMPACT_ATOMS: atom_id res chain seq x y z
N ASP A 1 5.45 -11.35 -1.58
CA ASP A 1 6.73 -11.93 -1.12
C ASP A 1 7.70 -11.96 -2.30
N PRO A 2 8.85 -11.21 -2.26
CA PRO A 2 9.86 -11.19 -3.32
C PRO A 2 10.33 -12.58 -3.72
N LYS A 3 10.55 -13.48 -2.76
CA LYS A 3 10.94 -14.86 -3.01
C LYS A 3 9.92 -15.68 -3.81
N TYR A 4 8.68 -15.21 -3.84
CA TYR A 4 7.62 -15.84 -4.60
C TYR A 4 7.53 -15.29 -6.03
N VAL A 5 7.79 -14.02 -6.20
CA VAL A 5 7.74 -13.37 -7.51
C VAL A 5 8.94 -13.79 -8.36
N GLU A 6 10.12 -13.92 -7.79
CA GLU A 6 11.30 -14.47 -8.49
C GLU A 6 11.09 -15.90 -9.05
N LYS A 7 10.16 -16.66 -8.47
CA LYS A 7 9.83 -18.02 -8.88
C LYS A 7 8.62 -18.14 -9.81
N THR A 8 7.84 -17.08 -9.97
CA THR A 8 6.66 -17.06 -10.83
C THR A 8 6.81 -15.94 -11.87
N LEU A 9 7.81 -16.10 -12.71
CA LEU A 9 7.86 -15.36 -13.96
C LEU A 9 6.57 -15.69 -14.72
N SER A 10 5.75 -14.68 -14.96
CA SER A 10 4.49 -14.84 -15.67
C SER A 10 4.75 -14.45 -17.11
N ASN A 11 4.65 -15.42 -18.00
CA ASN A 11 4.66 -15.14 -19.43
C ASN A 11 3.24 -14.86 -19.90
N TYR A 12 3.10 -13.99 -20.87
CA TYR A 12 1.86 -13.80 -21.59
C TYR A 12 2.14 -13.85 -23.11
N PHE A 13 1.19 -14.37 -23.85
CA PHE A 13 1.28 -14.37 -25.30
C PHE A 13 1.04 -12.96 -25.84
N ASP A 14 2.06 -12.37 -26.48
CA ASP A 14 1.92 -11.09 -27.17
C ASP A 14 1.58 -11.31 -28.64
N PRO A 15 0.34 -10.97 -29.08
CA PRO A 15 -0.07 -11.15 -30.47
C PRO A 15 0.75 -10.33 -31.48
N LYS A 16 1.45 -9.28 -31.04
CA LYS A 16 2.28 -8.44 -31.91
C LYS A 16 3.63 -9.06 -32.17
N VAL A 17 4.17 -9.79 -31.18
CA VAL A 17 5.44 -10.51 -31.29
C VAL A 17 5.21 -11.93 -31.82
N GLY A 18 4.04 -12.50 -31.60
CA GLY A 18 3.68 -13.85 -31.98
C GLY A 18 4.29 -14.93 -31.11
N ASP A 19 4.74 -14.56 -29.89
CA ASP A 19 5.42 -15.45 -28.95
C ASP A 19 5.08 -15.08 -27.49
N ASP A 20 5.46 -15.94 -26.56
CA ASP A 20 5.36 -15.69 -25.12
C ASP A 20 6.44 -14.69 -24.67
N VAL A 21 6.00 -13.59 -24.08
CA VAL A 21 6.85 -12.53 -23.54
C VAL A 21 6.80 -12.59 -22.01
N GLU A 22 7.96 -12.49 -21.39
CA GLU A 22 8.08 -12.46 -19.92
C GLU A 22 7.59 -11.11 -19.37
N LEU A 23 6.62 -11.18 -18.44
CA LEU A 23 6.17 -10.01 -17.69
C LEU A 23 7.18 -9.68 -16.58
N PHE A 24 7.48 -8.40 -16.46
CA PHE A 24 8.31 -7.87 -15.37
C PHE A 24 9.79 -8.30 -15.42
N CYS A 25 10.31 -8.62 -16.63
CA CYS A 25 11.74 -8.78 -16.83
C CYS A 25 12.48 -7.50 -16.36
N ASP A 26 13.63 -7.67 -15.75
CA ASP A 26 14.51 -6.61 -15.23
C ASP A 26 13.92 -5.75 -14.07
N ILE A 27 12.81 -6.17 -13.46
CA ILE A 27 12.28 -5.52 -12.26
C ILE A 27 12.81 -6.21 -11.01
N ASN A 28 13.56 -5.46 -10.20
CA ASN A 28 13.98 -5.92 -8.88
C ASN A 28 12.88 -5.71 -7.85
N TYR A 29 12.57 -6.75 -7.10
CA TYR A 29 11.58 -6.71 -6.02
C TYR A 29 12.26 -6.51 -4.68
N HIS A 30 11.77 -5.54 -3.92
CA HIS A 30 12.28 -5.22 -2.58
C HIS A 30 11.17 -5.35 -1.55
N GLU A 31 11.48 -5.88 -0.37
CA GLU A 31 10.52 -5.93 0.75
C GLU A 31 10.28 -4.55 1.38
N GLY A 32 11.23 -3.65 1.22
CA GLY A 32 11.12 -2.26 1.63
C GLY A 32 12.21 -1.43 0.96
N ILE A 33 11.96 -0.15 0.82
CA ILE A 33 12.85 0.82 0.19
C ILE A 33 12.99 2.02 1.12
N ILE A 34 14.20 2.52 1.29
CA ILE A 34 14.43 3.79 1.96
C ILE A 34 14.69 4.84 0.88
N LEU A 35 13.82 5.84 0.84
CA LEU A 35 14.02 7.05 0.04
C LEU A 35 14.63 8.13 0.92
N LYS A 36 15.60 8.87 0.37
CA LYS A 36 16.19 10.00 1.06
C LYS A 36 15.89 11.28 0.29
N HIS A 37 15.23 12.22 0.95
CA HIS A 37 14.95 13.52 0.37
C HIS A 37 16.25 14.30 0.20
N SER A 38 16.56 14.73 -1.03
CA SER A 38 17.88 15.28 -1.39
C SER A 38 18.23 16.58 -0.65
N GLU A 39 17.23 17.42 -0.39
CA GLU A 39 17.45 18.74 0.22
C GLU A 39 17.47 18.69 1.74
N THR A 40 16.55 17.93 2.37
CA THR A 40 16.42 17.89 3.83
C THR A 40 17.20 16.75 4.46
N GLY A 41 17.61 15.75 3.65
CA GLY A 41 18.26 14.53 4.13
C GLY A 41 17.36 13.57 4.89
N GLN A 42 16.05 13.86 4.97
CA GLN A 42 15.09 12.99 5.63
C GLN A 42 14.94 11.67 4.90
N GLU A 43 14.77 10.61 5.67
CA GLU A 43 14.59 9.26 5.19
C GLU A 43 13.13 8.83 5.36
N LEU A 44 12.59 8.22 4.31
CA LEU A 44 11.24 7.65 4.29
C LEU A 44 11.37 6.17 3.99
N PHE A 45 10.85 5.34 4.87
CA PHE A 45 10.78 3.90 4.67
C PHE A 45 9.45 3.53 4.02
N LEU A 46 9.51 2.91 2.86
CA LEU A 46 8.35 2.43 2.12
C LEU A 46 8.33 0.91 2.16
N CYS A 47 7.23 0.33 2.57
CA CYS A 47 7.02 -1.11 2.49
C CYS A 47 5.53 -1.42 2.24
N HIS A 48 5.25 -2.63 1.78
CA HIS A 48 3.85 -2.99 1.55
C HIS A 48 3.02 -3.05 2.85
N GLY A 49 3.63 -3.39 3.98
CA GLY A 49 2.95 -3.46 5.27
C GLY A 49 2.43 -4.85 5.66
N HIS A 50 2.46 -5.83 4.76
CA HIS A 50 2.09 -7.21 5.07
C HIS A 50 3.01 -7.86 6.11
N GLN A 51 4.23 -7.34 6.27
CA GLN A 51 5.19 -7.79 7.28
C GLN A 51 4.66 -7.59 8.71
N ALA A 52 3.82 -6.56 8.92
CA ALA A 52 3.14 -6.33 10.21
C ALA A 52 1.93 -7.26 10.43
N ASP A 53 1.46 -7.93 9.39
CA ASP A 53 0.43 -8.96 9.45
C ASP A 53 1.06 -10.34 9.68
N TRP A 54 1.40 -10.61 10.94
CA TRP A 54 2.17 -11.77 11.36
C TRP A 54 1.61 -13.12 10.87
N TRP A 55 0.29 -13.27 10.86
CA TRP A 55 -0.38 -14.49 10.40
C TRP A 55 -0.17 -14.72 8.90
N ASN A 56 -0.42 -13.70 8.10
CA ASN A 56 -0.28 -13.79 6.65
C ASN A 56 1.20 -13.83 6.23
N TYR A 57 2.09 -13.21 6.97
CA TYR A 57 3.53 -13.24 6.69
C TYR A 57 4.16 -14.60 6.99
N LEU A 58 3.94 -15.17 8.19
CA LEU A 58 4.54 -16.46 8.57
C LEU A 58 3.89 -17.65 7.89
N PHE A 59 2.57 -17.62 7.74
CA PHE A 59 1.78 -18.72 7.20
C PHE A 59 1.27 -18.46 5.79
N TRP A 60 1.95 -17.65 4.98
CA TRP A 60 1.50 -17.24 3.66
C TRP A 60 1.16 -18.44 2.73
N ARG A 61 1.89 -19.54 2.80
CA ARG A 61 1.62 -20.77 2.02
C ARG A 61 0.29 -21.39 2.44
N TRP A 62 0.04 -21.46 3.74
CA TRP A 62 -1.23 -21.94 4.31
C TRP A 62 -2.38 -20.99 4.00
N SER A 63 -2.18 -19.70 4.20
CA SER A 63 -3.18 -18.69 3.86
C SER A 63 -3.55 -18.74 2.39
N ARG A 64 -2.57 -18.89 1.50
CA ARG A 64 -2.81 -19.05 0.06
C ARG A 64 -3.62 -20.32 -0.27
N PHE A 65 -3.30 -21.45 0.35
CA PHE A 65 -4.05 -22.70 0.19
C PHE A 65 -5.50 -22.50 0.66
N MET A 66 -5.69 -21.94 1.85
CA MET A 66 -7.00 -21.67 2.42
C MET A 66 -7.83 -20.69 1.57
N VAL A 67 -7.20 -19.63 1.06
CA VAL A 67 -7.87 -18.68 0.16
C VAL A 67 -8.33 -19.35 -1.13
N ARG A 68 -7.52 -20.21 -1.72
CA ARG A 68 -7.87 -20.89 -2.98
C ARG A 68 -8.99 -21.92 -2.82
N ILE A 69 -8.92 -22.73 -1.75
CA ILE A 69 -9.81 -23.89 -1.60
C ILE A 69 -11.05 -23.56 -0.77
N LEU A 70 -10.88 -22.76 0.29
CA LEU A 70 -11.97 -22.48 1.21
C LEU A 70 -12.61 -21.11 0.97
N TRP A 71 -11.81 -20.04 0.99
CA TRP A 71 -12.34 -18.69 0.97
C TRP A 71 -12.88 -18.25 -0.41
N LYS A 72 -12.27 -18.71 -1.50
CA LYS A 72 -12.75 -18.37 -2.84
C LYS A 72 -14.18 -18.85 -3.10
N PRO A 73 -14.56 -20.12 -2.86
CA PRO A 73 -15.95 -20.57 -2.97
C PRO A 73 -16.87 -19.92 -1.91
N LEU A 74 -16.40 -19.71 -0.67
CA LEU A 74 -17.21 -19.07 0.37
C LEU A 74 -17.50 -17.58 0.07
N ASN A 75 -16.56 -16.86 -0.52
CA ASN A 75 -16.80 -15.50 -1.00
C ASN A 75 -17.87 -15.42 -2.09
N VAL A 76 -17.91 -16.39 -2.98
CA VAL A 76 -18.99 -16.50 -3.99
C VAL A 76 -20.35 -16.70 -3.31
N MET A 77 -20.39 -17.36 -2.16
CA MET A 77 -21.57 -17.54 -1.33
C MET A 77 -21.87 -16.34 -0.39
N GLY A 78 -21.11 -15.25 -0.50
CA GLY A 78 -21.31 -14.03 0.30
C GLY A 78 -20.62 -14.04 1.67
N ILE A 79 -19.81 -15.04 1.99
CA ILE A 79 -19.07 -15.12 3.28
C ILE A 79 -17.74 -14.42 3.10
N ALA A 80 -17.52 -13.29 3.81
CA ALA A 80 -16.29 -12.53 3.75
C ALA A 80 -15.15 -13.22 4.53
N ASP A 81 -13.92 -13.11 4.00
CA ASP A 81 -12.72 -13.58 4.69
C ASP A 81 -12.48 -12.73 5.96
N PRO A 82 -12.53 -13.32 7.17
CA PRO A 82 -12.35 -12.61 8.43
C PRO A 82 -10.88 -12.26 8.72
N THR A 83 -9.92 -12.82 7.98
CA THR A 83 -8.48 -12.63 8.24
C THR A 83 -7.90 -11.43 7.49
N SER A 84 -8.63 -10.85 6.54
CA SER A 84 -8.18 -9.71 5.75
C SER A 84 -8.20 -8.40 6.56
N PRO A 85 -7.05 -7.71 6.76
CA PRO A 85 -7.01 -6.40 7.44
C PRO A 85 -7.83 -5.33 6.72
N ALA A 86 -7.97 -5.43 5.41
CA ALA A 86 -8.78 -4.51 4.60
C ALA A 86 -10.29 -4.60 4.93
N LYS A 87 -10.76 -5.76 5.40
CA LYS A 87 -12.17 -6.03 5.70
C LYS A 87 -12.47 -6.15 7.19
N ASN A 88 -11.46 -6.44 8.03
CA ASN A 88 -11.62 -6.65 9.46
C ASN A 88 -10.95 -5.53 10.26
N TYR A 89 -11.75 -4.68 10.88
CA TYR A 89 -11.28 -3.55 11.67
C TYR A 89 -10.37 -3.94 12.86
N LYS A 90 -10.61 -5.08 13.49
CA LYS A 90 -9.77 -5.56 14.60
C LYS A 90 -8.37 -5.94 14.12
N GLU A 91 -8.25 -6.57 12.97
CA GLU A 91 -6.95 -6.90 12.38
C GLU A 91 -6.23 -5.63 11.88
N LEU A 92 -6.95 -4.67 11.31
CA LEU A 92 -6.42 -3.35 10.97
C LEU A 92 -5.72 -2.70 12.17
N ILE A 93 -6.41 -2.59 13.31
CA ILE A 93 -5.84 -1.99 14.53
C ILE A 93 -4.58 -2.71 15.00
N LYS A 94 -4.56 -4.04 14.91
CA LYS A 94 -3.37 -4.83 15.29
C LYS A 94 -2.18 -4.54 14.37
N VAL A 95 -2.40 -4.47 13.06
CA VAL A 95 -1.38 -4.14 12.08
C VAL A 95 -0.84 -2.74 12.34
N GLU A 96 -1.72 -1.73 12.45
CA GLU A 96 -1.33 -0.37 12.75
C GLU A 96 -0.53 -0.25 14.05
N ARG A 97 -0.98 -0.90 15.13
CA ARG A 97 -0.26 -0.89 16.41
C ARG A 97 1.13 -1.50 16.32
N ARG A 98 1.29 -2.60 15.58
CA ARG A 98 2.59 -3.24 15.38
C ARG A 98 3.52 -2.35 14.55
N THR A 99 2.99 -1.74 13.48
CA THR A 99 3.74 -0.82 12.65
C THR A 99 4.21 0.39 13.45
N LYS A 100 3.31 1.02 14.22
CA LYS A 100 3.67 2.16 15.09
C LYS A 100 4.73 1.79 16.13
N LYS A 101 4.61 0.62 16.76
CA LYS A 101 5.63 0.11 17.69
C LYS A 101 6.98 -0.04 16.98
N TRP A 102 7.00 -0.63 15.80
CA TRP A 102 8.22 -0.79 15.03
C TRP A 102 8.86 0.56 14.67
N ILE A 103 8.07 1.56 14.27
CA ILE A 103 8.53 2.92 13.97
C ILE A 103 9.24 3.52 15.21
N THR A 104 8.60 3.44 16.38
CA THR A 104 9.17 3.94 17.63
C THR A 104 10.48 3.24 17.98
N GLU A 105 10.61 1.94 17.72
CA GLU A 105 11.82 1.16 17.96
C GLU A 105 12.92 1.41 16.91
N ASN A 106 12.61 2.09 15.79
CA ASN A 106 13.50 2.39 14.68
C ASN A 106 13.65 3.91 14.47
N ASN A 107 13.94 4.65 15.55
CA ASN A 107 14.24 6.09 15.54
C ASN A 107 13.12 6.95 14.92
N ASN A 108 11.87 6.56 15.09
CA ASN A 108 10.70 7.25 14.53
C ASN A 108 10.82 7.55 13.01
N LEU A 109 11.39 6.61 12.27
CA LEU A 109 11.57 6.73 10.83
C LEU A 109 10.20 6.94 10.13
N ILE A 110 10.09 7.98 9.30
CA ILE A 110 8.88 8.24 8.51
C ILE A 110 8.57 6.99 7.70
N THR A 111 7.40 6.39 7.92
CA THR A 111 7.05 5.10 7.35
C THR A 111 5.77 5.19 6.55
N VAL A 112 5.84 4.74 5.30
CA VAL A 112 4.71 4.65 4.38
C VAL A 112 4.39 3.18 4.13
N THR A 113 3.13 2.81 4.30
CA THR A 113 2.65 1.45 4.01
C THR A 113 1.38 1.48 3.16
N GLY A 114 1.05 0.32 2.59
CA GLY A 114 -0.26 0.02 1.98
C GLY A 114 -1.00 -1.06 2.75
N HIS A 115 -1.36 -2.15 2.08
CA HIS A 115 -1.93 -3.40 2.59
C HIS A 115 -3.33 -3.31 3.22
N THR A 116 -3.58 -2.34 4.08
CA THR A 116 -4.85 -2.22 4.79
C THR A 116 -5.95 -1.56 3.97
N HIS A 117 -5.62 -0.96 2.84
CA HIS A 117 -6.50 -0.21 1.94
C HIS A 117 -7.24 0.94 2.62
N ARG A 118 -6.69 1.46 3.72
CA ARG A 118 -7.25 2.59 4.46
C ARG A 118 -6.21 3.69 4.57
N PRO A 119 -6.42 4.81 3.90
CA PRO A 119 -5.47 5.90 3.92
C PRO A 119 -5.29 6.44 5.34
N ARG A 120 -4.06 6.82 5.65
CA ARG A 120 -3.67 7.37 6.95
C ARG A 120 -2.69 8.50 6.74
N PHE A 121 -2.98 9.62 7.39
CA PHE A 121 -2.13 10.79 7.40
C PHE A 121 -2.01 11.28 8.85
N PRO A 122 -0.84 11.16 9.50
CA PRO A 122 -0.67 11.58 10.88
C PRO A 122 -0.54 13.11 10.98
N GLU A 123 -0.92 13.67 12.12
CA GLU A 123 -0.62 15.05 12.44
C GLU A 123 0.87 15.21 12.80
N PRO A 124 1.48 16.40 12.56
CA PRO A 124 2.81 16.71 13.08
C PRO A 124 2.89 16.50 14.59
N GLY A 125 3.94 15.79 15.03
CA GLY A 125 4.11 15.40 16.43
C GLY A 125 3.57 14.03 16.79
N ASP A 126 2.73 13.44 15.96
CA ASP A 126 2.35 12.04 16.06
C ASP A 126 3.43 11.11 15.46
N ILE A 127 3.31 9.81 15.72
CA ILE A 127 4.15 8.81 15.05
C ILE A 127 3.94 8.92 13.54
N ALA A 128 5.03 9.17 12.80
CA ALA A 128 5.02 9.41 11.35
C ALA A 128 4.70 8.13 10.55
N PHE A 129 3.49 7.61 10.77
CA PHE A 129 2.94 6.44 10.12
C PHE A 129 1.89 6.84 9.08
N PHE A 130 2.24 6.71 7.83
CA PHE A 130 1.39 6.97 6.68
C PHE A 130 0.88 5.67 6.06
N ASN A 131 -0.31 5.74 5.47
CA ASN A 131 -0.81 4.68 4.59
C ASN A 131 -1.38 5.30 3.33
N ASP A 132 -0.93 4.82 2.17
CA ASP A 132 -1.34 5.35 0.86
C ASP A 132 -2.77 4.99 0.46
N GLY A 133 -3.39 4.08 1.20
CA GLY A 133 -4.76 3.63 0.97
C GLY A 133 -4.87 2.54 -0.07
N SER A 134 -5.47 2.79 -1.22
CA SER A 134 -5.82 1.74 -2.17
C SER A 134 -5.83 2.23 -3.62
N CYS A 135 -5.28 1.41 -4.51
CA CYS A 135 -5.38 1.56 -5.97
C CYS A 135 -6.39 0.58 -6.62
N VAL A 136 -7.13 -0.20 -5.81
CA VAL A 136 -8.04 -1.24 -6.32
C VAL A 136 -9.53 -0.90 -6.15
N HIS A 137 -9.86 0.29 -5.70
CA HIS A 137 -11.24 0.74 -5.67
C HIS A 137 -11.77 1.04 -7.08
N PRO A 138 -13.02 0.67 -7.40
CA PRO A 138 -13.51 0.73 -8.78
C PRO A 138 -13.67 2.17 -9.35
N ARG A 139 -13.70 3.19 -8.51
CA ARG A 139 -13.95 4.58 -8.95
C ARG A 139 -12.92 5.59 -8.46
N SER A 140 -12.00 5.19 -7.61
CA SER A 140 -11.00 6.09 -7.06
C SER A 140 -9.75 5.34 -6.61
N ILE A 141 -8.64 6.03 -6.65
CA ILE A 141 -7.38 5.60 -6.04
C ILE A 141 -6.92 6.66 -5.06
N THR A 142 -6.25 6.24 -4.01
CA THR A 142 -5.58 7.15 -3.07
C THR A 142 -4.09 6.93 -3.13
N GLY A 143 -3.31 7.93 -2.77
CA GLY A 143 -1.86 7.86 -2.74
C GLY A 143 -1.26 9.01 -1.96
N LEU A 144 0.00 8.89 -1.64
CA LEU A 144 0.79 9.98 -1.06
C LEU A 144 1.61 10.64 -2.16
N GLU A 145 1.62 11.96 -2.17
CA GLU A 145 2.38 12.78 -3.07
C GLU A 145 3.41 13.59 -2.26
N ILE A 146 4.66 13.56 -2.72
CA ILE A 146 5.73 14.34 -2.10
C ILE A 146 6.23 15.33 -3.14
N GLU A 147 6.05 16.59 -2.85
CA GLU A 147 6.43 17.68 -3.73
C GLU A 147 7.01 18.83 -2.91
N ASN A 148 8.13 19.39 -3.36
CA ASN A 148 8.81 20.52 -2.72
C ASN A 148 9.03 20.33 -1.20
N GLY A 149 9.42 19.11 -0.77
CA GLY A 149 9.67 18.78 0.63
C GLY A 149 8.43 18.66 1.50
N SER A 150 7.24 18.67 0.92
CA SER A 150 5.96 18.47 1.63
C SER A 150 5.28 17.19 1.18
N ILE A 151 4.54 16.57 2.09
CA ILE A 151 3.76 15.36 1.84
C ILE A 151 2.27 15.68 1.88
N SER A 152 1.52 15.06 0.97
CA SER A 152 0.06 15.20 0.86
C SER A 152 -0.59 13.85 0.65
N LEU A 153 -1.77 13.65 1.20
CA LEU A 153 -2.66 12.55 0.86
C LEU A 153 -3.63 13.01 -0.21
N ILE A 154 -3.60 12.34 -1.34
CA ILE A 154 -4.41 12.70 -2.51
C ILE A 154 -5.36 11.56 -2.90
N LYS A 155 -6.42 11.94 -3.59
CA LYS A 155 -7.38 11.01 -4.18
C LYS A 155 -7.64 11.40 -5.62
N TRP A 156 -7.48 10.44 -6.52
CA TRP A 156 -7.94 10.55 -7.90
C TRP A 156 -9.27 9.82 -8.04
N GLN A 157 -10.27 10.47 -8.60
CA GLN A 157 -11.62 9.93 -8.70
C GLN A 157 -12.24 10.25 -10.06
N ILE A 158 -12.99 9.28 -10.58
CA ILE A 158 -13.87 9.52 -11.73
C ILE A 158 -15.08 10.32 -11.25
N VAL A 159 -15.29 11.49 -11.84
CA VAL A 159 -16.42 12.36 -11.57
C VAL A 159 -17.22 12.63 -12.85
N THR A 160 -18.51 12.92 -12.71
CA THR A 160 -19.36 13.30 -13.82
C THR A 160 -19.42 14.82 -13.89
N THR A 161 -19.16 15.37 -15.05
CA THR A 161 -19.27 16.80 -15.35
C THR A 161 -20.75 17.21 -15.56
N GLU A 162 -21.05 18.50 -15.61
CA GLU A 162 -22.40 19.01 -15.79
C GLU A 162 -23.06 18.56 -17.10
N ASP A 163 -22.27 18.36 -18.15
CA ASP A 163 -22.70 17.86 -19.46
C ASP A 163 -22.86 16.32 -19.52
N GLY A 164 -22.65 15.62 -18.38
CA GLY A 164 -22.78 14.17 -18.28
C GLY A 164 -21.52 13.39 -18.71
N THR A 165 -20.45 14.05 -19.12
CA THR A 165 -19.20 13.36 -19.44
C THR A 165 -18.43 12.96 -18.19
N LEU A 166 -17.58 11.93 -18.32
CA LEU A 166 -16.72 11.47 -17.23
C LEU A 166 -15.34 12.11 -17.35
N LYS A 167 -14.83 12.60 -16.24
CA LYS A 167 -13.43 13.03 -16.12
C LYS A 167 -12.78 12.47 -14.88
N ILE A 168 -11.45 12.48 -14.82
CA ILE A 168 -10.67 12.15 -13.64
C ILE A 168 -10.31 13.48 -12.96
N ASP A 169 -10.65 13.59 -11.69
CA ASP A 169 -10.29 14.74 -10.84
C ASP A 169 -9.37 14.31 -9.71
N ARG A 170 -8.47 15.23 -9.33
CA ARG A 170 -7.56 15.11 -8.20
C ARG A 170 -8.10 15.93 -7.02
N PHE A 171 -8.23 15.27 -5.88
CA PHE A 171 -8.66 15.88 -4.62
C PHE A 171 -7.54 15.79 -3.60
N LEU A 172 -7.25 16.88 -2.93
CA LEU A 172 -6.42 16.90 -1.74
C LEU A 172 -7.29 16.44 -0.56
N LEU A 173 -6.87 15.39 0.13
CA LEU A 173 -7.55 14.87 1.32
C LEU A 173 -6.93 15.45 2.60
N GLU A 174 -5.58 15.41 2.69
CA GLU A 174 -4.81 15.91 3.83
C GLU A 174 -3.50 16.55 3.33
N GLY A 175 -2.95 17.47 4.11
CA GLY A 175 -1.72 18.21 3.76
C GLY A 175 -1.98 19.42 2.85
N PRO A 176 -0.96 19.95 2.14
CA PRO A 176 0.45 19.58 2.22
C PRO A 176 1.09 19.91 3.57
N THR A 177 1.83 18.98 4.14
CA THR A 177 2.56 19.16 5.40
C THR A 177 4.06 19.01 5.13
N PRO A 178 4.92 19.93 5.59
CA PRO A 178 6.35 19.80 5.41
C PRO A 178 6.89 18.51 6.03
N LEU A 179 7.72 17.77 5.31
CA LEU A 179 8.32 16.54 5.83
C LEU A 179 9.15 16.78 7.10
N ILE A 180 9.72 17.99 7.23
CA ILE A 180 10.53 18.37 8.38
C ILE A 180 9.72 18.37 9.70
N ASP A 181 8.40 18.59 9.62
CA ASP A 181 7.51 18.62 10.78
C ASP A 181 7.29 17.24 11.41
N TYR A 182 7.68 16.17 10.70
CA TYR A 182 7.66 14.79 11.18
C TYR A 182 9.02 14.33 11.72
N LYS A 183 10.02 15.22 11.78
CA LYS A 183 11.31 14.92 12.36
C LYS A 183 11.16 14.93 13.88
N THR A 184 11.37 13.79 14.52
CA THR A 184 11.60 13.71 15.96
C THR A 184 13.05 14.05 16.26
N GLU A 185 13.27 14.93 17.22
CA GLU A 185 14.61 15.26 17.76
C GLU A 185 15.32 14.04 18.36
#